data_567d8ad67cea51c9a7ea2791f31a7c71
#
_entry.id   567d8ad67cea51c9a7ea2791f31a7c71
#
_cell.length_a   1.000
_cell.length_b   1.000
_cell.length_c   1.000
_cell.angle_alpha   90.00
_cell.angle_beta   90.00
_cell.angle_gamma   90.00
#
_symmetry.space_group_name_H-M   'P 1'
#
loop_
_entity.id
_entity.type
_entity.pdbx_description
1 polymer ?
#
loop_
_entity_poly.entity_id
_entity_poly.type
_entity_poly.pdbx_seq_one_letter_code
_entity_poly.pdbx_strand_id
1 'polypeptide(L)'
;MRTSHYPQSQYFLDECDRLGLLVFTELPGWQHIGDGAWKDRACAMLREMLLQNRNHPSIILWGVRINESVDDDEFYTRTNKIAHALDPSRATSGVRYLEKSHLLEDVYAYTDYSYHGRGVGCEARTAVTPDTRKGYLISEFEGAQFPAKSFDDEPHRLAQALRYAAVLNDTIAQQGVAGSFGWCMTDYNTHREFGSGDRISYQGVMDMFRSPKLSAAVYASQKTPRSPSDIVLEISSSMALGDHPGGFAGACWAFTNAESLRLYRDNDFVAEFTPDRRGRFAALPHPPIEIHDFVGLLLEKYEGIDRTAAPQVAAILNEMRRDALNLSPLSRVRMLSLRLSANDLLRMYYKYIGVLGGPSSVYRFEAVWHGRTVRTVVKEPVQSVRLECVVHNPILTDGPTWDCAAVSLRAIDQNGNLLPYCGEAVQLSVEGPVKILGPAIVPLRGGMAGTYLATTGEAGRAVLHCRMEGALDVEAALLCASAPVQRMPIKFRPFMVDLQSVQSFIMVG
;
A
#
# COMPACT_ATOMS: atom_id res chain seq x y z
N MET A 1 6.68 0.98 -12.24
CA MET A 1 7.26 1.49 -10.96
C MET A 1 8.06 2.73 -11.27
N ARG A 2 8.04 3.76 -10.40
CA ARG A 2 8.92 4.92 -10.47
C ARG A 2 9.97 4.81 -9.35
N THR A 3 11.24 5.08 -9.68
CA THR A 3 12.35 4.92 -8.74
C THR A 3 12.77 6.23 -8.06
N SER A 4 11.82 7.10 -7.80
CA SER A 4 12.03 8.46 -7.31
C SER A 4 13.12 8.56 -6.22
N HIS A 5 14.10 9.37 -6.37
CA HIS A 5 14.43 10.27 -7.47
C HIS A 5 15.84 9.92 -7.97
N TYR A 6 16.16 8.63 -8.07
CA TYR A 6 17.50 8.10 -8.24
C TYR A 6 17.53 6.82 -9.06
N PRO A 7 18.62 6.52 -9.78
CA PRO A 7 18.86 5.18 -10.30
C PRO A 7 18.94 4.15 -9.16
N GLN A 8 18.43 2.96 -9.42
CA GLN A 8 18.48 1.85 -8.47
C GLN A 8 19.66 0.91 -8.76
N SER A 9 19.91 -0.04 -7.85
CA SER A 9 20.96 -1.05 -8.05
C SER A 9 20.66 -1.94 -9.26
N GLN A 10 21.69 -2.54 -9.84
CA GLN A 10 21.54 -3.50 -10.94
C GLN A 10 20.67 -4.68 -10.53
N TYR A 11 20.83 -5.20 -9.31
CA TYR A 11 20.00 -6.29 -8.79
C TYR A 11 18.49 -5.94 -8.77
N PHE A 12 18.15 -4.69 -8.45
CA PHE A 12 16.77 -4.22 -8.50
C PHE A 12 16.24 -4.23 -9.94
N LEU A 13 17.02 -3.77 -10.89
CA LEU A 13 16.64 -3.72 -12.30
C LEU A 13 16.57 -5.13 -12.90
N ASP A 14 17.51 -6.03 -12.57
CA ASP A 14 17.49 -7.44 -12.95
C ASP A 14 16.19 -8.12 -12.45
N GLU A 15 15.77 -7.84 -11.20
CA GLU A 15 14.51 -8.36 -10.68
C GLU A 15 13.29 -7.74 -11.37
N CYS A 16 13.33 -6.46 -11.73
CA CYS A 16 12.28 -5.84 -12.52
C CYS A 16 12.16 -6.50 -13.90
N ASP A 17 13.30 -6.78 -14.56
CA ASP A 17 13.34 -7.49 -15.84
C ASP A 17 12.73 -8.89 -15.71
N ARG A 18 13.13 -9.64 -14.69
CA ARG A 18 12.64 -11.01 -14.42
C ARG A 18 11.14 -11.04 -14.11
N LEU A 19 10.64 -10.04 -13.38
CA LEU A 19 9.24 -9.95 -12.96
C LEU A 19 8.34 -9.28 -13.99
N GLY A 20 8.90 -8.67 -15.04
CA GLY A 20 8.14 -7.90 -16.03
C GLY A 20 7.61 -6.58 -15.48
N LEU A 21 8.29 -5.96 -14.52
CA LEU A 21 7.91 -4.68 -13.93
C LEU A 21 8.45 -3.53 -14.78
N LEU A 22 7.57 -2.66 -15.26
CA LEU A 22 7.96 -1.47 -16.01
C LEU A 22 8.52 -0.41 -15.07
N VAL A 23 9.67 0.18 -15.46
CA VAL A 23 10.43 1.13 -14.64
C VAL A 23 10.53 2.50 -15.30
N PHE A 24 10.24 3.53 -14.54
CA PHE A 24 10.58 4.92 -14.80
C PHE A 24 11.75 5.27 -13.87
N THR A 25 12.97 5.41 -14.39
CA THR A 25 14.18 5.77 -13.64
C THR A 25 14.56 7.21 -13.91
N GLU A 26 15.19 7.88 -12.95
CA GLU A 26 15.35 9.33 -12.96
C GLU A 26 16.79 9.78 -12.71
N LEU A 27 17.17 10.90 -13.33
CA LEU A 27 18.37 11.66 -13.00
C LEU A 27 18.30 12.08 -11.52
N PRO A 28 19.35 11.78 -10.72
CA PRO A 28 19.35 12.10 -9.29
C PRO A 28 19.14 13.59 -9.00
N GLY A 29 18.21 13.89 -8.10
CA GLY A 29 18.01 15.24 -7.59
C GLY A 29 16.56 15.59 -7.28
N TRP A 30 16.39 16.57 -6.41
CA TRP A 30 15.09 17.05 -5.96
C TRP A 30 15.10 18.58 -5.81
N GLN A 31 14.20 19.26 -6.54
CA GLN A 31 13.93 20.70 -6.57
C GLN A 31 15.11 21.61 -6.94
N HIS A 32 16.33 21.37 -6.46
CA HIS A 32 17.46 22.25 -6.65
C HIS A 32 18.13 22.08 -8.03
N ILE A 33 18.41 23.20 -8.69
CA ILE A 33 19.29 23.31 -9.86
C ILE A 33 20.44 24.25 -9.49
N GLY A 34 21.67 23.78 -9.65
CA GLY A 34 22.87 24.56 -9.36
C GLY A 34 23.39 25.37 -10.56
N ASP A 35 24.64 25.83 -10.42
CA ASP A 35 25.36 26.58 -11.45
C ASP A 35 25.79 25.73 -12.66
N GLY A 36 26.60 26.32 -13.57
CA GLY A 36 27.07 25.62 -14.76
C GLY A 36 27.88 24.36 -14.46
N ALA A 37 28.75 24.37 -13.48
CA ALA A 37 29.56 23.22 -13.10
C ALA A 37 28.67 22.09 -12.49
N TRP A 38 27.66 22.46 -11.74
CA TRP A 38 26.66 21.51 -11.23
C TRP A 38 25.84 20.87 -12.37
N LYS A 39 25.36 21.69 -13.34
CA LYS A 39 24.63 21.20 -14.53
C LYS A 39 25.49 20.27 -15.38
N ASP A 40 26.79 20.56 -15.53
CA ASP A 40 27.70 19.67 -16.26
C ASP A 40 27.88 18.33 -15.56
N ARG A 41 27.98 18.29 -14.23
CA ARG A 41 27.98 17.04 -13.45
C ARG A 41 26.67 16.29 -13.60
N ALA A 42 25.53 16.96 -13.50
CA ALA A 42 24.23 16.33 -13.69
C ALA A 42 24.09 15.70 -15.09
N CYS A 43 24.59 16.39 -16.14
CA CYS A 43 24.64 15.82 -17.49
C CYS A 43 25.57 14.59 -17.57
N ALA A 44 26.69 14.58 -16.86
CA ALA A 44 27.59 13.43 -16.79
C ALA A 44 26.92 12.25 -16.07
N MET A 45 26.27 12.50 -14.92
CA MET A 45 25.51 11.48 -14.18
C MET A 45 24.38 10.89 -15.03
N LEU A 46 23.63 11.71 -15.78
CA LEU A 46 22.60 11.22 -16.71
C LEU A 46 23.21 10.29 -17.75
N ARG A 47 24.35 10.66 -18.35
CA ARG A 47 25.07 9.84 -19.33
C ARG A 47 25.46 8.49 -18.74
N GLU A 48 26.01 8.48 -17.54
CA GLU A 48 26.41 7.26 -16.84
C GLU A 48 25.19 6.39 -16.54
N MET A 49 24.10 6.96 -16.02
CA MET A 49 22.85 6.25 -15.76
C MET A 49 22.30 5.55 -17.00
N LEU A 50 22.28 6.24 -18.15
CA LEU A 50 21.81 5.64 -19.41
C LEU A 50 22.74 4.52 -19.87
N LEU A 51 24.04 4.77 -19.94
CA LEU A 51 25.02 3.78 -20.40
C LEU A 51 25.04 2.52 -19.53
N GLN A 52 24.88 2.69 -18.23
CA GLN A 52 24.83 1.58 -17.29
C GLN A 52 23.56 0.75 -17.43
N ASN A 53 22.40 1.40 -17.67
CA ASN A 53 21.11 0.77 -17.50
C ASN A 53 20.34 0.52 -18.80
N ARG A 54 20.80 1.00 -19.97
CA ARG A 54 20.06 0.89 -21.24
C ARG A 54 19.76 -0.52 -21.72
N ASN A 55 20.44 -1.53 -21.17
CA ASN A 55 20.21 -2.92 -21.52
C ASN A 55 19.11 -3.60 -20.68
N HIS A 56 18.52 -2.90 -19.71
CA HIS A 56 17.38 -3.39 -18.93
C HIS A 56 16.07 -3.16 -19.67
N PRO A 57 15.37 -4.20 -20.14
CA PRO A 57 14.09 -4.07 -20.85
C PRO A 57 12.95 -3.55 -19.97
N SER A 58 13.06 -3.68 -18.67
CA SER A 58 12.11 -3.12 -17.70
C SER A 58 12.03 -1.60 -17.75
N ILE A 59 13.12 -0.90 -18.07
CA ILE A 59 13.14 0.56 -18.17
C ILE A 59 12.41 0.98 -19.44
N ILE A 60 11.30 1.69 -19.29
CA ILE A 60 10.49 2.17 -20.41
C ILE A 60 10.54 3.70 -20.56
N LEU A 61 11.04 4.40 -19.53
CA LEU A 61 11.00 5.86 -19.48
C LEU A 61 12.25 6.39 -18.78
N TRP A 62 12.94 7.34 -19.41
CA TRP A 62 14.10 8.04 -18.85
C TRP A 62 13.68 9.37 -18.24
N GLY A 63 13.85 9.53 -16.94
CA GLY A 63 13.72 10.80 -16.23
C GLY A 63 14.95 11.68 -16.44
N VAL A 64 14.82 12.71 -17.24
CA VAL A 64 15.92 13.58 -17.64
C VAL A 64 15.87 14.96 -16.98
N ARG A 65 14.91 15.16 -16.07
CA ARG A 65 14.71 16.38 -15.32
C ARG A 65 14.86 16.11 -13.83
N ILE A 66 15.38 17.08 -13.10
CA ILE A 66 15.41 17.06 -11.63
C ILE A 66 13.96 17.11 -11.13
N ASN A 67 13.60 16.19 -10.26
CA ASN A 67 12.23 16.10 -9.72
C ASN A 67 11.79 17.43 -9.12
N GLU A 68 10.57 17.87 -9.47
CA GLU A 68 9.92 19.07 -8.94
C GLU A 68 10.77 20.37 -9.01
N SER A 69 11.66 20.45 -9.97
CA SER A 69 12.45 21.66 -10.18
C SER A 69 11.70 22.68 -11.03
N VAL A 70 12.12 23.93 -10.94
CA VAL A 70 11.69 24.98 -11.85
C VAL A 70 12.12 24.72 -13.28
N ASP A 71 11.54 25.43 -14.26
CA ASP A 71 11.96 25.33 -15.66
C ASP A 71 13.36 25.89 -15.86
N ASP A 72 14.18 25.17 -16.63
CA ASP A 72 15.49 25.57 -17.11
C ASP A 72 15.68 24.96 -18.51
N ASP A 73 15.22 25.71 -19.51
CA ASP A 73 15.15 25.22 -20.89
C ASP A 73 16.51 24.86 -21.48
N GLU A 74 17.58 25.60 -21.13
CA GLU A 74 18.92 25.27 -21.57
C GLU A 74 19.39 23.93 -21.03
N PHE A 75 19.27 23.76 -19.72
CA PHE A 75 19.70 22.54 -19.03
C PHE A 75 18.87 21.33 -19.50
N TYR A 76 17.55 21.43 -19.52
CA TYR A 76 16.69 20.31 -19.88
C TYR A 76 16.70 20.01 -21.38
N THR A 77 16.98 20.97 -22.24
CA THR A 77 17.30 20.68 -23.66
C THR A 77 18.57 19.85 -23.77
N ARG A 78 19.61 20.15 -22.97
CA ARG A 78 20.86 19.36 -22.97
C ARG A 78 20.62 17.94 -22.48
N THR A 79 19.93 17.76 -21.35
CA THR A 79 19.68 16.41 -20.79
C THR A 79 18.83 15.56 -21.72
N ASN A 80 17.79 16.13 -22.31
CA ASN A 80 16.94 15.45 -23.29
C ASN A 80 17.71 15.01 -24.54
N LYS A 81 18.57 15.89 -25.10
CA LYS A 81 19.45 15.54 -26.23
C LYS A 81 20.42 14.41 -25.90
N ILE A 82 20.99 14.41 -24.69
CA ILE A 82 21.90 13.34 -24.22
C ILE A 82 21.15 12.01 -24.20
N ALA A 83 19.93 11.98 -23.65
CA ALA A 83 19.16 10.76 -23.55
C ALA A 83 18.83 10.19 -24.93
N HIS A 84 18.27 11.00 -25.83
CA HIS A 84 17.95 10.56 -27.20
C HIS A 84 19.18 10.15 -28.03
N ALA A 85 20.35 10.77 -27.79
CA ALA A 85 21.59 10.39 -28.48
C ALA A 85 22.14 9.04 -28.01
N LEU A 86 21.90 8.66 -26.75
CA LEU A 86 22.40 7.41 -26.16
C LEU A 86 21.40 6.26 -26.24
N ASP A 87 20.12 6.58 -26.22
CA ASP A 87 19.01 5.62 -26.36
C ASP A 87 17.81 6.26 -27.06
N PRO A 88 17.75 6.19 -28.40
CA PRO A 88 16.64 6.71 -29.17
C PRO A 88 15.38 5.80 -29.11
N SER A 89 15.47 4.65 -28.46
CA SER A 89 14.39 3.67 -28.43
C SER A 89 13.35 3.92 -27.34
N ARG A 90 13.70 4.71 -26.32
CA ARG A 90 12.85 4.98 -25.15
C ARG A 90 12.51 6.46 -25.06
N ALA A 91 11.28 6.72 -24.60
CA ALA A 91 10.81 8.07 -24.35
C ALA A 91 11.50 8.70 -23.14
N THR A 92 11.59 10.02 -23.15
CA THR A 92 12.06 10.84 -22.04
C THR A 92 10.90 11.46 -21.29
N SER A 93 11.11 11.75 -19.99
CA SER A 93 10.16 12.45 -19.14
C SER A 93 10.88 13.27 -18.06
N GLY A 94 10.11 14.02 -17.32
CA GLY A 94 10.60 14.77 -16.17
C GLY A 94 9.44 15.22 -15.29
N VAL A 95 9.61 15.08 -13.99
CA VAL A 95 8.56 15.34 -13.01
C VAL A 95 8.50 16.80 -12.64
N ARG A 96 7.29 17.35 -12.70
CA ARG A 96 6.95 18.75 -12.44
C ARG A 96 5.91 18.86 -11.34
N TYR A 97 5.95 19.98 -10.62
CA TYR A 97 4.89 20.36 -9.68
C TYR A 97 4.17 21.66 -10.08
N LEU A 98 4.70 22.36 -11.09
CA LEU A 98 4.08 23.57 -11.64
C LEU A 98 3.23 23.21 -12.86
N GLU A 99 2.00 23.70 -12.88
CA GLU A 99 1.14 23.67 -14.07
C GLU A 99 1.77 24.47 -15.21
N LYS A 100 1.50 24.05 -16.45
CA LYS A 100 1.99 24.70 -17.66
C LYS A 100 3.51 24.87 -17.76
N SER A 101 4.27 24.10 -16.96
CA SER A 101 5.72 24.01 -17.07
C SER A 101 6.11 23.56 -18.49
N HIS A 102 7.25 24.03 -18.99
CA HIS A 102 7.67 23.76 -20.35
C HIS A 102 7.90 22.28 -20.61
N LEU A 103 7.39 21.76 -21.72
CA LEU A 103 7.54 20.37 -22.14
C LEU A 103 8.60 20.24 -23.21
N LEU A 104 9.79 19.82 -22.81
CA LEU A 104 10.93 19.55 -23.71
C LEU A 104 11.08 18.05 -23.96
N GLU A 105 10.54 17.22 -23.08
CA GLU A 105 10.57 15.76 -23.11
C GLU A 105 9.39 15.20 -23.94
N ASP A 106 9.35 13.87 -24.07
CA ASP A 106 8.31 13.17 -24.84
C ASP A 106 7.02 13.00 -24.02
N VAL A 107 7.13 12.84 -22.70
CA VAL A 107 6.03 12.59 -21.79
C VAL A 107 6.03 13.63 -20.69
N TYR A 108 4.88 14.25 -20.46
CA TYR A 108 4.68 15.18 -19.33
C TYR A 108 4.35 14.38 -18.06
N ALA A 109 5.21 14.47 -17.05
CA ALA A 109 4.98 13.89 -15.74
C ALA A 109 4.70 14.99 -14.72
N TYR A 110 3.64 14.84 -13.92
CA TYR A 110 3.16 15.85 -12.98
C TYR A 110 2.92 15.27 -11.59
N THR A 111 3.42 15.93 -10.56
CA THR A 111 3.09 15.65 -9.15
C THR A 111 1.75 16.28 -8.83
N ASP A 112 0.73 15.47 -8.62
CA ASP A 112 -0.65 15.91 -8.42
C ASP A 112 -1.08 15.68 -6.97
N TYR A 113 -1.00 16.73 -6.18
CA TYR A 113 -1.49 16.76 -4.80
C TYR A 113 -2.78 17.59 -4.64
N SER A 114 -3.59 17.68 -5.68
CA SER A 114 -4.84 18.46 -5.67
C SER A 114 -5.98 17.81 -4.87
N TYR A 115 -5.94 16.50 -4.66
CA TYR A 115 -7.01 15.78 -3.98
C TYR A 115 -6.96 15.93 -2.45
N HIS A 116 -7.94 16.62 -1.88
CA HIS A 116 -8.08 16.84 -0.44
C HIS A 116 -9.18 15.99 0.23
N GLY A 117 -9.50 14.82 -0.34
CA GLY A 117 -10.49 13.89 0.22
C GLY A 117 -11.92 14.11 -0.26
N ARG A 118 -12.16 15.11 -1.12
CA ARG A 118 -13.47 15.43 -1.71
C ARG A 118 -13.30 15.89 -3.16
N GLY A 119 -14.33 15.66 -3.98
CA GLY A 119 -14.33 16.09 -5.37
C GLY A 119 -13.58 15.12 -6.29
N VAL A 120 -13.00 15.66 -7.36
CA VAL A 120 -12.23 14.90 -8.36
C VAL A 120 -10.85 14.55 -7.80
N GLY A 121 -10.40 13.32 -8.03
CA GLY A 121 -9.17 12.78 -7.47
C GLY A 121 -7.88 13.26 -8.12
N CYS A 122 -7.93 13.98 -9.24
CA CYS A 122 -6.76 14.53 -9.90
C CYS A 122 -7.13 15.74 -10.76
N GLU A 123 -6.13 16.58 -11.06
CA GLU A 123 -6.28 17.72 -11.96
C GLU A 123 -6.66 17.30 -13.39
N ALA A 124 -7.36 18.18 -14.07
CA ALA A 124 -7.62 17.97 -15.49
C ALA A 124 -6.33 18.11 -16.30
N ARG A 125 -5.98 17.09 -17.12
CA ARG A 125 -4.79 17.10 -17.96
C ARG A 125 -4.66 18.40 -18.77
N THR A 126 -5.78 18.94 -19.28
CA THR A 126 -5.81 20.19 -20.04
C THR A 126 -5.50 21.43 -19.22
N ALA A 127 -5.69 21.35 -17.90
CA ALA A 127 -5.27 22.41 -16.98
C ALA A 127 -3.77 22.36 -16.72
N VAL A 128 -3.20 21.16 -16.62
CA VAL A 128 -1.81 20.93 -16.21
C VAL A 128 -0.81 21.03 -17.36
N THR A 129 -0.99 20.24 -18.44
CA THR A 129 0.01 20.20 -19.52
C THR A 129 -0.22 21.27 -20.59
N PRO A 130 0.84 21.92 -21.09
CA PRO A 130 0.74 22.88 -22.20
C PRO A 130 0.46 22.20 -23.55
N ASP A 131 0.74 20.89 -23.69
CA ASP A 131 0.55 20.13 -24.93
C ASP A 131 -0.13 18.77 -24.68
N THR A 132 -1.43 18.70 -25.00
CA THR A 132 -2.24 17.49 -24.86
C THR A 132 -2.03 16.45 -25.96
N ARG A 133 -1.19 16.70 -26.96
CA ARG A 133 -0.86 15.71 -28.01
C ARG A 133 0.21 14.73 -27.55
N LYS A 134 1.01 15.11 -26.55
CA LYS A 134 2.05 14.26 -25.97
C LYS A 134 1.52 13.38 -24.84
N GLY A 135 2.27 12.35 -24.46
CA GLY A 135 1.94 11.50 -23.33
C GLY A 135 1.86 12.32 -22.01
N TYR A 136 1.00 11.87 -21.10
CA TYR A 136 0.84 12.47 -19.77
C TYR A 136 0.71 11.39 -18.70
N LEU A 137 1.36 11.57 -17.57
CA LEU A 137 1.22 10.70 -16.41
C LEU A 137 1.25 11.52 -15.11
N ILE A 138 0.61 10.99 -14.08
CA ILE A 138 0.67 11.51 -12.72
C ILE A 138 1.80 10.79 -12.01
N SER A 139 2.88 11.51 -11.69
CA SER A 139 4.12 10.94 -11.15
C SER A 139 4.11 10.76 -9.65
N GLU A 140 3.27 11.51 -8.95
CA GLU A 140 3.05 11.38 -7.50
C GLU A 140 1.63 11.84 -7.14
N PHE A 141 1.02 11.19 -6.14
CA PHE A 141 -0.22 11.62 -5.53
C PHE A 141 -0.37 11.06 -4.11
N GLU A 142 -1.19 11.68 -3.28
CA GLU A 142 -1.48 11.31 -1.88
C GLU A 142 -0.25 11.39 -0.96
N GLY A 143 0.11 10.34 -0.28
CA GLY A 143 1.27 10.24 0.60
C GLY A 143 1.34 11.28 1.71
N ALA A 144 2.08 12.35 1.48
CA ALA A 144 2.28 13.40 2.46
C ALA A 144 0.99 14.12 2.89
N GLN A 145 -0.04 14.13 2.04
CA GLN A 145 -1.31 14.78 2.36
C GLN A 145 -2.16 14.03 3.38
N PHE A 146 -2.01 12.72 3.46
CA PHE A 146 -2.77 11.88 4.37
C PHE A 146 -1.94 10.67 4.84
N PRO A 147 -0.90 10.91 5.65
CA PRO A 147 -0.10 9.81 6.21
C PRO A 147 -0.97 8.97 7.15
N ALA A 148 -0.81 7.65 7.10
CA ALA A 148 -1.48 6.73 7.99
C ALA A 148 -0.53 5.66 8.53
N LYS A 149 -0.62 5.41 9.83
CA LYS A 149 0.12 4.37 10.53
C LYS A 149 -0.70 3.09 10.57
N SER A 150 -0.05 1.95 10.63
CA SER A 150 -0.73 0.66 10.75
C SER A 150 -1.56 0.53 12.04
N PHE A 151 -1.25 1.35 13.05
CA PHE A 151 -1.92 1.39 14.36
C PHE A 151 -2.83 2.61 14.57
N ASP A 152 -3.08 3.41 13.53
CA ASP A 152 -4.16 4.41 13.56
C ASP A 152 -5.52 3.71 13.66
N ASP A 153 -6.55 4.44 14.06
CA ASP A 153 -7.90 3.91 14.12
C ASP A 153 -8.41 3.44 12.74
N GLU A 154 -9.42 2.59 12.73
CA GLU A 154 -9.98 2.03 11.49
C GLU A 154 -10.51 3.11 10.55
N PRO A 155 -11.24 4.15 11.00
CA PRO A 155 -11.70 5.23 10.13
C PRO A 155 -10.55 5.94 9.41
N HIS A 156 -9.43 6.21 10.09
CA HIS A 156 -8.27 6.88 9.47
C HIS A 156 -7.59 5.98 8.43
N ARG A 157 -7.35 4.70 8.77
CA ARG A 157 -6.77 3.72 7.83
C ARG A 157 -7.66 3.49 6.60
N LEU A 158 -8.99 3.41 6.81
CA LEU A 158 -9.95 3.29 5.72
C LEU A 158 -9.97 4.56 4.86
N ALA A 159 -9.95 5.74 5.47
CA ALA A 159 -9.92 7.00 4.74
C ALA A 159 -8.71 7.09 3.82
N GLN A 160 -7.50 6.68 4.27
CA GLN A 160 -6.32 6.61 3.41
C GLN A 160 -6.58 5.68 2.20
N ALA A 161 -7.07 4.47 2.43
CA ALA A 161 -7.32 3.51 1.36
C ALA A 161 -8.34 4.04 0.32
N LEU A 162 -9.43 4.64 0.77
CA LEU A 162 -10.44 5.22 -0.11
C LEU A 162 -9.94 6.45 -0.88
N ARG A 163 -9.00 7.22 -0.31
CA ARG A 163 -8.34 8.33 -1.01
C ARG A 163 -7.49 7.82 -2.17
N TYR A 164 -6.65 6.80 -1.95
CA TYR A 164 -5.92 6.14 -3.04
C TYR A 164 -6.86 5.59 -4.11
N ALA A 165 -7.95 4.94 -3.71
CA ALA A 165 -8.95 4.44 -4.65
C ALA A 165 -9.60 5.57 -5.47
N ALA A 166 -9.85 6.73 -4.86
CA ALA A 166 -10.44 7.89 -5.54
C ALA A 166 -9.51 8.47 -6.61
N VAL A 167 -8.23 8.69 -6.28
CA VAL A 167 -7.27 9.21 -7.25
C VAL A 167 -7.03 8.21 -8.38
N LEU A 168 -6.87 6.92 -8.09
CA LEU A 168 -6.72 5.88 -9.11
C LEU A 168 -7.95 5.81 -10.03
N ASN A 169 -9.15 5.86 -9.47
CA ASN A 169 -10.40 5.87 -10.24
C ASN A 169 -10.43 7.03 -11.25
N ASP A 170 -10.17 8.24 -10.76
CA ASP A 170 -10.31 9.44 -11.59
C ASP A 170 -9.16 9.57 -12.60
N THR A 171 -7.98 9.06 -12.27
CA THR A 171 -6.87 8.91 -13.22
C THR A 171 -7.23 7.96 -14.36
N ILE A 172 -7.85 6.82 -14.06
CA ILE A 172 -8.30 5.85 -15.08
C ILE A 172 -9.46 6.44 -15.91
N ALA A 173 -10.37 7.15 -15.28
CA ALA A 173 -11.51 7.77 -15.95
C ALA A 173 -11.10 8.90 -16.90
N GLN A 174 -9.98 9.56 -16.64
CA GLN A 174 -9.55 10.71 -17.43
C GLN A 174 -8.85 10.28 -18.73
N GLN A 175 -9.40 10.68 -19.86
CA GLN A 175 -8.84 10.37 -21.19
C GLN A 175 -7.45 11.00 -21.37
N GLY A 176 -6.51 10.20 -21.87
CA GLY A 176 -5.16 10.63 -22.24
C GLY A 176 -4.17 10.68 -21.06
N VAL A 177 -4.55 10.17 -19.90
CA VAL A 177 -3.62 9.86 -18.81
C VAL A 177 -3.10 8.44 -19.00
N ALA A 178 -1.79 8.27 -19.11
CA ALA A 178 -1.16 6.98 -19.34
C ALA A 178 -1.07 6.11 -18.07
N GLY A 179 -1.09 6.74 -16.91
CA GLY A 179 -1.03 6.08 -15.60
C GLY A 179 -0.69 7.03 -14.48
N SER A 180 -0.58 6.47 -13.27
CA SER A 180 -0.22 7.23 -12.08
C SER A 180 0.61 6.42 -11.08
N PHE A 181 1.41 7.11 -10.27
CA PHE A 181 2.21 6.54 -9.19
C PHE A 181 1.81 7.19 -7.87
N GLY A 182 1.34 6.39 -6.93
CA GLY A 182 1.09 6.87 -5.57
C GLY A 182 2.38 7.09 -4.80
N TRP A 183 2.47 8.14 -4.04
CA TRP A 183 3.53 8.35 -3.07
C TRP A 183 3.10 7.77 -1.72
N CYS A 184 3.75 6.72 -1.19
CA CYS A 184 4.77 5.93 -1.86
C CYS A 184 4.58 4.44 -1.54
N MET A 185 5.48 3.57 -1.97
CA MET A 185 5.35 2.13 -1.74
C MET A 185 5.50 1.76 -0.27
N THR A 186 6.54 2.28 0.41
CA THR A 186 6.84 1.94 1.80
C THR A 186 7.02 3.19 2.66
N ASP A 187 6.70 3.06 3.95
CA ASP A 187 7.19 4.01 4.95
C ASP A 187 8.71 4.05 4.93
N TYR A 188 9.30 5.17 5.28
CA TYR A 188 10.74 5.36 5.22
C TYR A 188 11.28 6.23 6.35
N ASN A 189 12.56 6.06 6.65
CA ASN A 189 13.25 6.89 7.63
C ASN A 189 13.39 8.33 7.12
N THR A 190 13.18 9.28 8.03
CA THR A 190 13.45 10.69 7.79
C THR A 190 14.65 11.19 8.59
N HIS A 191 15.19 12.34 8.21
CA HIS A 191 16.23 12.96 9.00
C HIS A 191 15.65 13.68 10.24
N ARG A 192 16.52 14.05 11.18
CA ARG A 192 16.17 14.59 12.50
C ARG A 192 15.29 15.86 12.48
N GLU A 193 15.31 16.61 11.39
CA GLU A 193 14.56 17.86 11.25
C GLU A 193 13.11 17.62 10.77
N PHE A 194 12.78 16.40 10.37
CA PHE A 194 11.44 15.98 9.94
C PHE A 194 10.61 15.43 11.11
N GLY A 195 10.40 16.17 12.13
CA GLY A 195 9.28 16.08 13.04
C GLY A 195 9.29 15.00 14.11
N SER A 196 8.76 13.82 13.91
CA SER A 196 8.44 12.89 15.00
C SER A 196 9.66 12.19 15.59
N GLY A 197 9.58 11.82 16.88
CA GLY A 197 10.68 11.20 17.60
C GLY A 197 11.12 9.84 17.08
N ASP A 198 10.26 9.13 16.34
CA ASP A 198 10.58 7.85 15.69
C ASP A 198 11.25 8.01 14.33
N ARG A 199 11.28 9.23 13.78
CA ARG A 199 11.90 9.57 12.49
C ARG A 199 11.41 8.72 11.31
N ILE A 200 10.14 8.34 11.32
CA ILE A 200 9.50 7.59 10.25
C ILE A 200 8.48 8.50 9.56
N SER A 201 8.52 8.52 8.23
CA SER A 201 7.46 9.08 7.39
C SER A 201 6.45 7.98 7.06
N TYR A 202 5.21 8.12 7.54
CA TYR A 202 4.16 7.12 7.39
C TYR A 202 3.33 7.31 6.11
N GLN A 203 3.99 7.58 5.00
CA GLN A 203 3.37 7.90 3.72
C GLN A 203 3.17 6.68 2.82
N GLY A 204 3.78 5.54 3.18
CA GLY A 204 3.71 4.31 2.41
C GLY A 204 2.35 3.62 2.45
N VAL A 205 2.05 2.86 1.39
CA VAL A 205 0.97 1.85 1.41
C VAL A 205 1.39 0.56 2.10
N MET A 206 2.68 0.41 2.39
CA MET A 206 3.29 -0.63 3.21
C MET A 206 4.12 0.02 4.31
N ASP A 207 4.44 -0.73 5.37
CA ASP A 207 5.37 -0.29 6.39
C ASP A 207 6.85 -0.34 5.90
N MET A 208 7.80 0.03 6.77
CA MET A 208 9.24 0.01 6.47
C MET A 208 9.79 -1.38 6.12
N PHE A 209 9.14 -2.43 6.55
CA PHE A 209 9.51 -3.83 6.29
C PHE A 209 8.70 -4.46 5.16
N ARG A 210 7.95 -3.65 4.42
CA ARG A 210 7.06 -4.02 3.30
C ARG A 210 5.86 -4.86 3.71
N SER A 211 5.47 -4.80 4.98
CA SER A 211 4.20 -5.37 5.43
C SER A 211 3.04 -4.46 4.95
N PRO A 212 2.00 -5.03 4.32
CA PRO A 212 0.95 -4.23 3.70
C PRO A 212 0.08 -3.53 4.75
N LYS A 213 -0.22 -2.26 4.52
CA LYS A 213 -1.31 -1.53 5.16
C LYS A 213 -2.61 -1.75 4.37
N LEU A 214 -3.74 -1.27 4.89
CA LEU A 214 -5.03 -1.40 4.20
C LEU A 214 -5.01 -0.80 2.79
N SER A 215 -4.32 0.32 2.60
CA SER A 215 -4.18 0.98 1.29
C SER A 215 -3.42 0.13 0.24
N ALA A 216 -2.59 -0.83 0.64
CA ALA A 216 -1.97 -1.76 -0.30
C ALA A 216 -3.01 -2.66 -0.99
N ALA A 217 -4.10 -2.99 -0.29
CA ALA A 217 -5.17 -3.82 -0.86
C ALA A 217 -5.91 -3.12 -2.01
N VAL A 218 -5.90 -1.78 -2.05
CA VAL A 218 -6.45 -1.00 -3.18
C VAL A 218 -5.74 -1.37 -4.48
N TYR A 219 -4.41 -1.40 -4.47
CA TYR A 219 -3.61 -1.78 -5.64
C TYR A 219 -3.72 -3.27 -5.94
N ALA A 220 -3.57 -4.12 -4.92
CA ALA A 220 -3.60 -5.57 -5.08
C ALA A 220 -4.91 -6.07 -5.69
N SER A 221 -6.04 -5.45 -5.30
CA SER A 221 -7.36 -5.81 -5.82
C SER A 221 -7.62 -5.37 -7.27
N GLN A 222 -6.76 -4.53 -7.89
CA GLN A 222 -6.99 -4.12 -9.29
C GLN A 222 -6.46 -5.15 -10.31
N LYS A 223 -5.73 -6.17 -9.86
CA LYS A 223 -5.25 -7.24 -10.74
C LYS A 223 -6.41 -8.10 -11.24
N THR A 224 -6.49 -8.34 -12.54
CA THR A 224 -7.42 -9.34 -13.10
C THR A 224 -7.02 -10.73 -12.64
N PRO A 225 -7.89 -11.48 -11.92
CA PRO A 225 -7.57 -12.81 -11.44
C PRO A 225 -7.54 -13.82 -12.59
N ARG A 226 -6.57 -14.72 -12.58
CA ARG A 226 -6.41 -15.85 -13.52
C ARG A 226 -6.71 -17.19 -12.87
N SER A 227 -6.66 -17.23 -11.55
CA SER A 227 -6.88 -18.41 -10.74
C SER A 227 -7.47 -18.04 -9.37
N PRO A 228 -8.05 -18.98 -8.61
CA PRO A 228 -8.55 -18.73 -7.25
C PRO A 228 -7.48 -18.14 -6.31
N SER A 229 -6.21 -18.47 -6.50
CA SER A 229 -5.10 -17.94 -5.70
C SER A 229 -4.80 -16.46 -5.96
N ASP A 230 -5.25 -15.90 -7.08
CA ASP A 230 -5.11 -14.48 -7.40
C ASP A 230 -6.17 -13.60 -6.70
N ILE A 231 -7.18 -14.21 -6.07
CA ILE A 231 -8.24 -13.46 -5.42
C ILE A 231 -7.73 -12.81 -4.14
N VAL A 232 -7.85 -11.51 -4.10
CA VAL A 232 -7.61 -10.67 -2.92
C VAL A 232 -8.92 -10.51 -2.16
N LEU A 233 -8.88 -10.58 -0.85
CA LEU A 233 -9.98 -10.19 0.03
C LEU A 233 -9.41 -9.56 1.30
N GLU A 234 -9.58 -8.25 1.44
CA GLU A 234 -9.23 -7.50 2.64
C GLU A 234 -10.46 -6.78 3.15
N ILE A 235 -10.78 -6.99 4.42
CA ILE A 235 -11.91 -6.34 5.11
C ILE A 235 -11.37 -5.20 5.97
N SER A 236 -11.89 -4.00 5.80
CA SER A 236 -11.37 -2.79 6.43
C SER A 236 -11.58 -2.73 7.95
N SER A 237 -12.40 -3.60 8.52
CA SER A 237 -12.75 -3.60 9.94
C SER A 237 -12.33 -4.90 10.63
N SER A 238 -11.89 -4.81 11.88
CA SER A 238 -11.71 -5.94 12.79
C SER A 238 -13.04 -6.56 13.21
N MET A 239 -14.14 -5.83 13.06
CA MET A 239 -15.48 -6.13 13.61
C MET A 239 -15.51 -6.18 15.15
N ALA A 240 -14.46 -5.76 15.82
CA ALA A 240 -14.37 -5.72 17.28
C ALA A 240 -14.93 -4.40 17.83
N LEU A 241 -16.08 -4.45 18.47
CA LEU A 241 -16.76 -3.24 18.97
C LEU A 241 -15.91 -2.42 19.95
N GLY A 242 -15.03 -3.09 20.73
CA GLY A 242 -14.13 -2.43 21.69
C GLY A 242 -13.10 -1.51 21.04
N ASP A 243 -12.77 -1.74 19.77
CA ASP A 243 -11.79 -0.94 19.03
C ASP A 243 -12.38 0.30 18.36
N HIS A 244 -13.71 0.49 18.49
CA HIS A 244 -14.40 1.61 17.87
C HIS A 244 -14.84 2.66 18.90
N PRO A 245 -14.75 3.96 18.59
CA PRO A 245 -15.24 5.02 19.49
C PRO A 245 -16.71 4.81 19.84
N GLY A 246 -17.00 4.78 21.14
CA GLY A 246 -18.36 4.55 21.65
C GLY A 246 -18.94 3.16 21.36
N GLY A 247 -18.16 2.22 20.84
CA GLY A 247 -18.63 0.89 20.46
C GLY A 247 -19.43 0.83 19.17
N PHE A 248 -19.34 1.88 18.33
CA PHE A 248 -20.03 1.94 17.03
C PHE A 248 -19.07 1.58 15.91
N ALA A 249 -19.27 0.43 15.30
CA ALA A 249 -18.54 0.02 14.11
C ALA A 249 -18.93 0.93 12.93
N GLY A 250 -18.00 1.79 12.50
CA GLY A 250 -18.19 2.74 11.40
C GLY A 250 -18.42 2.10 10.02
N ALA A 251 -18.03 2.78 8.95
CA ALA A 251 -18.10 2.23 7.59
C ALA A 251 -17.20 0.99 7.47
N CYS A 252 -17.67 -0.03 6.75
CA CYS A 252 -16.93 -1.25 6.48
C CYS A 252 -16.88 -1.49 4.97
N TRP A 253 -15.67 -1.78 4.46
CA TRP A 253 -15.41 -1.97 3.05
C TRP A 253 -14.60 -3.25 2.82
N ALA A 254 -14.81 -3.87 1.67
CA ALA A 254 -13.98 -4.95 1.17
C ALA A 254 -13.21 -4.50 -0.07
N PHE A 255 -11.90 -4.71 -0.06
CA PHE A 255 -11.03 -4.55 -1.22
C PHE A 255 -10.80 -5.93 -1.82
N THR A 256 -11.41 -6.18 -2.97
CA THR A 256 -11.38 -7.50 -3.61
C THR A 256 -11.49 -7.39 -5.13
N ASN A 257 -10.90 -8.35 -5.84
CA ASN A 257 -11.08 -8.56 -7.27
C ASN A 257 -12.03 -9.73 -7.58
N ALA A 258 -12.78 -10.19 -6.58
CA ALA A 258 -13.85 -11.17 -6.78
C ALA A 258 -15.10 -10.53 -7.42
N GLU A 259 -16.00 -11.38 -7.93
CA GLU A 259 -17.25 -10.95 -8.57
C GLU A 259 -18.28 -10.47 -7.55
N SER A 260 -18.33 -11.09 -6.38
CA SER A 260 -19.20 -10.70 -5.27
C SER A 260 -18.61 -11.10 -3.91
N LEU A 261 -19.23 -10.56 -2.87
CA LEU A 261 -18.91 -10.82 -1.47
C LEU A 261 -20.16 -11.28 -0.74
N ARG A 262 -20.12 -12.45 -0.09
CA ARG A 262 -21.17 -12.92 0.79
C ARG A 262 -20.82 -12.68 2.25
N LEU A 263 -21.75 -12.15 3.01
CA LEU A 263 -21.64 -11.97 4.45
C LEU A 263 -22.53 -12.99 5.18
N TYR A 264 -21.93 -13.62 6.17
CA TYR A 264 -22.63 -14.47 7.15
C TYR A 264 -22.36 -13.93 8.55
N ARG A 265 -23.35 -14.03 9.41
CA ARG A 265 -23.25 -13.76 10.84
C ARG A 265 -23.70 -14.99 11.62
N ASP A 266 -22.86 -15.50 12.52
CA ASP A 266 -23.14 -16.68 13.34
C ASP A 266 -23.67 -17.88 12.50
N ASN A 267 -23.09 -18.10 11.30
CA ASN A 267 -23.46 -19.05 10.25
C ASN A 267 -24.72 -18.71 9.43
N ASP A 268 -25.48 -17.68 9.76
CA ASP A 268 -26.61 -17.26 8.98
C ASP A 268 -26.18 -16.33 7.83
N PHE A 269 -26.70 -16.59 6.65
CA PHE A 269 -26.51 -15.70 5.50
C PHE A 269 -27.22 -14.36 5.75
N VAL A 270 -26.47 -13.28 5.61
CA VAL A 270 -26.97 -11.92 5.78
C VAL A 270 -27.31 -11.29 4.43
N ALA A 271 -26.30 -11.16 3.57
CA ALA A 271 -26.42 -10.49 2.28
C ALA A 271 -25.28 -10.87 1.33
N GLU A 272 -25.49 -10.64 0.03
CA GLU A 272 -24.45 -10.68 -1.00
C GLU A 272 -24.29 -9.30 -1.62
N PHE A 273 -23.04 -8.85 -1.74
CA PHE A 273 -22.67 -7.54 -2.26
C PHE A 273 -21.90 -7.67 -3.56
N THR A 274 -22.12 -6.77 -4.48
CA THR A 274 -21.36 -6.68 -5.73
C THR A 274 -20.69 -5.32 -5.84
N PRO A 275 -19.57 -5.21 -6.61
CA PRO A 275 -18.95 -3.92 -6.87
C PRO A 275 -19.94 -2.94 -7.51
N ASP A 276 -20.00 -1.72 -6.98
CA ASP A 276 -20.84 -0.67 -7.57
C ASP A 276 -20.18 -0.08 -8.82
N ARG A 277 -20.66 -0.54 -9.99
CA ARG A 277 -20.18 -0.09 -11.31
C ARG A 277 -20.74 1.26 -11.75
N ARG A 278 -21.56 1.93 -10.92
CA ARG A 278 -22.14 3.26 -11.18
C ARG A 278 -21.77 4.29 -10.10
N GLY A 279 -21.15 3.84 -9.03
CA GLY A 279 -20.75 4.67 -7.89
C GLY A 279 -19.44 5.40 -8.09
N ARG A 280 -18.90 5.89 -6.99
CA ARG A 280 -17.68 6.73 -6.93
C ARG A 280 -16.45 6.09 -7.57
N PHE A 281 -16.35 4.76 -7.54
CA PHE A 281 -15.17 4.00 -7.97
C PHE A 281 -15.40 3.21 -9.27
N ALA A 282 -16.38 3.63 -10.08
CA ALA A 282 -16.86 2.86 -11.24
C ALA A 282 -15.83 2.65 -12.35
N ALA A 283 -14.81 3.52 -12.46
CA ALA A 283 -13.74 3.41 -13.45
C ALA A 283 -12.64 2.40 -13.05
N LEU A 284 -12.55 2.04 -11.75
CA LEU A 284 -11.60 1.02 -11.32
C LEU A 284 -11.96 -0.35 -11.95
N PRO A 285 -10.98 -1.16 -12.36
CA PRO A 285 -11.19 -2.55 -12.79
C PRO A 285 -12.00 -3.36 -11.77
N HIS A 286 -11.69 -3.19 -10.48
CA HIS A 286 -12.36 -3.82 -9.36
C HIS A 286 -12.68 -2.78 -8.28
N PRO A 287 -13.88 -2.12 -8.37
CA PRO A 287 -14.31 -1.16 -7.36
C PRO A 287 -14.40 -1.78 -5.97
N PRO A 288 -13.91 -1.09 -4.92
CA PRO A 288 -14.13 -1.54 -3.54
C PRO A 288 -15.61 -1.74 -3.25
N ILE A 289 -15.96 -2.73 -2.45
CA ILE A 289 -17.34 -3.06 -2.09
C ILE A 289 -17.66 -2.47 -0.72
N GLU A 290 -18.62 -1.56 -0.64
CA GLU A 290 -19.16 -1.11 0.63
C GLU A 290 -20.07 -2.19 1.24
N ILE A 291 -19.76 -2.59 2.47
CA ILE A 291 -20.59 -3.53 3.23
C ILE A 291 -21.56 -2.69 4.05
N HIS A 292 -22.70 -2.41 3.47
CA HIS A 292 -23.71 -1.49 4.02
C HIS A 292 -24.82 -2.17 4.78
N ASP A 293 -24.97 -3.50 4.68
CA ASP A 293 -26.00 -4.26 5.37
C ASP A 293 -25.43 -5.42 6.20
N PHE A 294 -25.63 -5.36 7.52
CA PHE A 294 -25.21 -6.35 8.50
C PHE A 294 -26.39 -7.10 9.14
N VAL A 295 -27.58 -6.82 8.71
CA VAL A 295 -28.82 -7.37 9.26
C VAL A 295 -29.54 -8.23 8.23
N GLY A 296 -29.72 -7.72 7.02
CA GLY A 296 -30.21 -8.46 5.86
C GLY A 296 -31.44 -9.32 6.13
N LEU A 297 -31.37 -10.58 5.72
CA LEU A 297 -32.43 -11.55 5.86
C LEU A 297 -32.69 -12.04 7.30
N LEU A 298 -31.86 -11.64 8.27
CA LEU A 298 -32.04 -12.08 9.67
C LEU A 298 -33.35 -11.57 10.28
N LEU A 299 -33.84 -10.40 9.82
CA LEU A 299 -35.11 -9.84 10.27
C LEU A 299 -36.31 -10.68 9.82
N GLU A 300 -36.32 -11.14 8.58
CA GLU A 300 -37.36 -12.06 8.09
C GLU A 300 -37.34 -13.36 8.88
N LYS A 301 -36.15 -13.92 9.08
CA LYS A 301 -35.92 -15.21 9.72
C LYS A 301 -36.31 -15.24 11.20
N TYR A 302 -35.93 -14.19 11.95
CA TYR A 302 -35.99 -14.22 13.42
C TYR A 302 -37.00 -13.26 14.05
N GLU A 303 -37.41 -12.20 13.34
CA GLU A 303 -38.39 -11.23 13.86
C GLU A 303 -39.80 -11.41 13.21
N GLY A 304 -39.90 -12.22 12.17
CA GLY A 304 -41.15 -12.39 11.43
C GLY A 304 -41.60 -11.11 10.71
N ILE A 305 -40.66 -10.20 10.46
CA ILE A 305 -40.94 -8.97 9.70
C ILE A 305 -41.13 -9.36 8.24
N ASP A 306 -42.20 -8.88 7.62
CA ASP A 306 -42.50 -9.24 6.24
C ASP A 306 -41.40 -8.74 5.27
N ARG A 307 -41.29 -9.41 4.13
CA ARG A 307 -40.27 -9.19 3.12
C ARG A 307 -40.21 -7.75 2.57
N THR A 308 -41.30 -6.98 2.69
CA THR A 308 -41.38 -5.59 2.20
C THR A 308 -40.91 -4.59 3.26
N ALA A 309 -41.12 -4.90 4.53
CA ALA A 309 -40.71 -4.08 5.67
C ALA A 309 -39.25 -4.35 6.12
N ALA A 310 -38.79 -5.61 6.03
CA ALA A 310 -37.45 -6.00 6.49
C ALA A 310 -36.33 -5.17 5.93
N PRO A 311 -36.24 -4.84 4.62
CA PRO A 311 -35.20 -3.97 4.08
C PRO A 311 -35.21 -2.54 4.65
N GLN A 312 -36.40 -2.02 4.98
CA GLN A 312 -36.55 -0.69 5.55
C GLN A 312 -36.07 -0.65 7.01
N VAL A 313 -36.37 -1.69 7.78
CA VAL A 313 -35.88 -1.85 9.15
C VAL A 313 -34.36 -2.06 9.17
N ALA A 314 -33.86 -2.91 8.27
CA ALA A 314 -32.41 -3.11 8.11
C ALA A 314 -31.69 -1.81 7.79
N ALA A 315 -32.23 -0.98 6.89
CA ALA A 315 -31.66 0.32 6.56
C ALA A 315 -31.57 1.25 7.78
N ILE A 316 -32.60 1.26 8.65
CA ILE A 316 -32.59 2.05 9.90
C ILE A 316 -31.49 1.53 10.84
N LEU A 317 -31.42 0.21 11.06
CA LEU A 317 -30.43 -0.40 11.96
C LEU A 317 -29.00 -0.18 11.46
N ASN A 318 -28.76 -0.30 10.16
CA ASN A 318 -27.47 -0.04 9.55
C ASN A 318 -27.07 1.45 9.60
N GLU A 319 -28.03 2.37 9.49
CA GLU A 319 -27.78 3.79 9.73
C GLU A 319 -27.40 4.05 11.19
N MET A 320 -28.14 3.48 12.16
CA MET A 320 -27.78 3.59 13.58
C MET A 320 -26.37 3.07 13.86
N ARG A 321 -25.96 1.99 13.20
CA ARG A 321 -24.59 1.44 13.32
C ARG A 321 -23.53 2.42 12.84
N ARG A 322 -23.76 3.03 11.67
CA ARG A 322 -22.79 3.92 11.02
C ARG A 322 -22.72 5.29 11.69
N ASP A 323 -23.85 5.82 12.14
CA ASP A 323 -23.99 7.20 12.56
C ASP A 323 -24.24 7.34 14.09
N ALA A 324 -23.74 6.36 14.88
CA ALA A 324 -23.76 6.37 16.34
C ALA A 324 -25.17 6.60 16.93
N LEU A 325 -26.13 5.78 16.50
CA LEU A 325 -27.56 5.83 16.84
C LEU A 325 -28.33 7.07 16.35
N ASN A 326 -27.70 7.98 15.62
CA ASN A 326 -28.42 9.09 14.99
C ASN A 326 -29.23 8.60 13.80
N LEU A 327 -30.44 9.12 13.66
CA LEU A 327 -31.33 8.82 12.55
C LEU A 327 -31.57 10.05 11.69
N SER A 328 -31.43 9.89 10.38
CA SER A 328 -31.82 10.89 9.40
C SER A 328 -33.35 11.18 9.44
N PRO A 329 -33.79 12.32 8.94
CA PRO A 329 -35.23 12.61 8.83
C PRO A 329 -35.99 11.51 8.08
N LEU A 330 -35.39 10.94 7.03
CA LEU A 330 -35.99 9.85 6.24
C LEU A 330 -36.20 8.59 7.08
N SER A 331 -35.19 8.20 7.87
CA SER A 331 -35.30 7.02 8.73
C SER A 331 -36.30 7.21 9.87
N ARG A 332 -36.45 8.43 10.40
CA ARG A 332 -37.50 8.76 11.36
C ARG A 332 -38.92 8.62 10.75
N VAL A 333 -39.09 9.06 9.51
CA VAL A 333 -40.37 8.89 8.79
C VAL A 333 -40.65 7.40 8.53
N ARG A 334 -39.61 6.63 8.10
CA ARG A 334 -39.74 5.17 7.94
C ARG A 334 -40.13 4.47 9.24
N MET A 335 -39.47 4.83 10.35
CA MET A 335 -39.79 4.30 11.67
C MET A 335 -41.29 4.51 12.03
N LEU A 336 -41.80 5.72 11.81
CA LEU A 336 -43.22 6.03 12.04
C LEU A 336 -44.16 5.24 11.11
N SER A 337 -43.82 5.14 9.83
CA SER A 337 -44.64 4.40 8.85
C SER A 337 -44.69 2.91 9.16
N LEU A 338 -43.62 2.34 9.69
CA LEU A 338 -43.54 0.94 10.11
C LEU A 338 -44.08 0.68 11.52
N ARG A 339 -44.52 1.74 12.22
CA ARG A 339 -45.00 1.69 13.62
C ARG A 339 -43.99 1.08 14.59
N LEU A 340 -42.71 1.31 14.36
CA LEU A 340 -41.62 0.84 15.20
C LEU A 340 -41.40 1.82 16.37
N SER A 341 -41.36 1.28 17.58
CA SER A 341 -40.94 2.07 18.75
C SER A 341 -39.43 2.19 18.81
N ALA A 342 -38.90 3.21 19.55
CA ALA A 342 -37.48 3.32 19.83
C ALA A 342 -36.95 2.09 20.58
N ASN A 343 -37.78 1.50 21.46
CA ASN A 343 -37.39 0.29 22.20
C ASN A 343 -37.25 -0.93 21.27
N ASP A 344 -38.15 -1.08 20.27
CA ASP A 344 -38.03 -2.16 19.29
C ASP A 344 -36.73 -2.03 18.49
N LEU A 345 -36.40 -0.82 18.03
CA LEU A 345 -35.14 -0.55 17.29
C LEU A 345 -33.94 -0.82 18.16
N LEU A 346 -33.88 -0.37 19.41
CA LEU A 346 -32.78 -0.64 20.31
C LEU A 346 -32.62 -2.12 20.60
N ARG A 347 -33.73 -2.84 20.84
CA ARG A 347 -33.72 -4.30 21.02
C ARG A 347 -33.14 -5.01 19.81
N MET A 348 -33.58 -4.66 18.60
CA MET A 348 -33.08 -5.24 17.37
C MET A 348 -31.60 -4.81 17.12
N TYR A 349 -31.25 -3.56 17.41
CA TYR A 349 -29.88 -3.09 17.31
C TYR A 349 -28.94 -3.93 18.19
N TYR A 350 -29.26 -4.10 19.46
CA TYR A 350 -28.45 -4.91 20.40
C TYR A 350 -28.36 -6.38 19.96
N LYS A 351 -29.44 -6.92 19.38
CA LYS A 351 -29.47 -8.30 18.89
C LYS A 351 -28.67 -8.51 17.62
N TYR A 352 -28.77 -7.59 16.64
CA TYR A 352 -28.23 -7.80 15.27
C TYR A 352 -26.95 -7.00 14.97
N ILE A 353 -26.69 -5.92 15.65
CA ILE A 353 -25.49 -5.12 15.46
C ILE A 353 -24.52 -5.38 16.61
N GLY A 354 -24.98 -5.29 17.85
CA GLY A 354 -24.18 -5.50 19.06
C GLY A 354 -24.09 -4.27 19.96
N VAL A 355 -23.55 -4.49 21.14
CA VAL A 355 -23.32 -3.46 22.16
C VAL A 355 -22.09 -3.82 22.97
N LEU A 356 -21.37 -2.82 23.48
CA LEU A 356 -20.25 -3.03 24.39
C LEU A 356 -20.69 -3.88 25.60
N GLY A 357 -19.95 -4.97 25.86
CA GLY A 357 -20.26 -5.93 26.93
C GLY A 357 -21.38 -6.93 26.60
N GLY A 358 -21.95 -6.87 25.41
CA GLY A 358 -22.91 -7.86 24.91
C GLY A 358 -22.24 -9.09 24.27
N PRO A 359 -23.03 -10.07 23.84
CA PRO A 359 -22.53 -11.22 23.10
C PRO A 359 -21.82 -10.79 21.82
N SER A 360 -20.68 -11.37 21.56
CA SER A 360 -19.94 -11.15 20.30
C SER A 360 -20.45 -12.09 19.21
N SER A 361 -20.46 -11.61 17.98
CA SER A 361 -20.83 -12.40 16.80
C SER A 361 -19.60 -12.79 16.00
N VAL A 362 -19.74 -13.90 15.28
CA VAL A 362 -18.78 -14.34 14.27
C VAL A 362 -19.24 -13.83 12.91
N TYR A 363 -18.39 -13.03 12.25
CA TYR A 363 -18.65 -12.57 10.89
C TYR A 363 -17.76 -13.33 9.92
N ARG A 364 -18.36 -13.91 8.88
CA ARG A 364 -17.67 -14.63 7.83
C ARG A 364 -17.93 -13.95 6.49
N PHE A 365 -16.87 -13.53 5.84
CA PHE A 365 -16.86 -12.86 4.53
C PHE A 365 -16.31 -13.84 3.50
N GLU A 366 -17.07 -14.11 2.45
CA GLU A 366 -16.72 -15.04 1.39
C GLU A 366 -16.63 -14.32 0.05
N ALA A 367 -15.43 -14.28 -0.55
CA ALA A 367 -15.23 -13.83 -1.91
C ALA A 367 -15.70 -14.91 -2.90
N VAL A 368 -16.60 -14.53 -3.80
CA VAL A 368 -17.17 -15.41 -4.81
C VAL A 368 -16.58 -15.09 -6.18
N TRP A 369 -16.09 -16.12 -6.86
CA TRP A 369 -15.56 -16.04 -8.21
C TRP A 369 -16.04 -17.25 -9.02
N HIS A 370 -16.61 -17.01 -10.22
CA HIS A 370 -17.28 -18.02 -11.03
C HIS A 370 -18.31 -18.86 -10.25
N GLY A 371 -19.11 -18.17 -9.42
CA GLY A 371 -20.18 -18.76 -8.62
C GLY A 371 -19.70 -19.61 -7.43
N ARG A 372 -18.40 -19.67 -7.15
CA ARG A 372 -17.81 -20.46 -6.05
C ARG A 372 -17.13 -19.55 -5.03
N THR A 373 -17.25 -19.92 -3.75
CA THR A 373 -16.44 -19.31 -2.69
C THR A 373 -14.98 -19.74 -2.87
N VAL A 374 -14.08 -18.76 -3.06
CA VAL A 374 -12.66 -19.01 -3.33
C VAL A 374 -11.73 -18.46 -2.24
N ARG A 375 -12.21 -17.51 -1.44
CA ARG A 375 -11.47 -16.98 -0.29
C ARG A 375 -12.45 -16.61 0.81
N THR A 376 -12.06 -16.88 2.06
CA THR A 376 -12.87 -16.60 3.25
C THR A 376 -12.04 -15.84 4.28
N VAL A 377 -12.66 -14.83 4.89
CA VAL A 377 -12.14 -14.12 6.05
C VAL A 377 -13.16 -14.25 7.17
N VAL A 378 -12.70 -14.68 8.34
CA VAL A 378 -13.53 -14.79 9.55
C VAL A 378 -13.08 -13.76 10.56
N LYS A 379 -14.00 -12.95 11.05
CA LYS A 379 -13.79 -11.97 12.12
C LYS A 379 -14.61 -12.40 13.33
N GLU A 380 -13.92 -12.71 14.41
CA GLU A 380 -14.51 -13.11 15.68
C GLU A 380 -13.66 -12.60 16.84
N PRO A 381 -14.15 -12.65 18.09
CA PRO A 381 -13.34 -12.28 19.25
C PRO A 381 -12.01 -13.04 19.28
N VAL A 382 -10.94 -12.32 19.58
CA VAL A 382 -9.60 -12.90 19.71
C VAL A 382 -9.57 -13.87 20.88
N GLN A 383 -9.30 -15.14 20.62
CA GLN A 383 -9.16 -16.22 21.62
C GLN A 383 -7.71 -16.60 21.84
N SER A 384 -6.87 -16.42 20.83
CA SER A 384 -5.45 -16.68 20.91
C SER A 384 -4.66 -15.72 20.03
N VAL A 385 -3.51 -15.29 20.51
CA VAL A 385 -2.54 -14.51 19.74
C VAL A 385 -1.41 -15.42 19.33
N ARG A 386 -1.03 -15.38 18.04
CA ARG A 386 0.11 -16.11 17.49
C ARG A 386 1.08 -15.14 16.86
N LEU A 387 2.36 -15.41 17.02
CA LEU A 387 3.41 -14.75 16.26
C LEU A 387 3.63 -15.50 14.95
N GLU A 388 3.52 -14.82 13.82
CA GLU A 388 3.92 -15.31 12.51
C GLU A 388 5.28 -14.71 12.15
N CYS A 389 6.22 -15.54 11.71
CA CYS A 389 7.55 -15.15 11.27
C CYS A 389 7.78 -15.67 9.86
N VAL A 390 8.04 -14.77 8.91
CA VAL A 390 8.33 -15.10 7.52
C VAL A 390 9.71 -14.59 7.15
N VAL A 391 10.62 -15.51 6.80
CA VAL A 391 11.91 -15.16 6.22
C VAL A 391 11.76 -15.14 4.71
N HIS A 392 11.92 -13.95 4.14
CA HIS A 392 11.88 -13.76 2.69
C HIS A 392 13.23 -14.21 2.11
N ASN A 393 13.20 -15.14 1.18
CA ASN A 393 14.41 -15.74 0.61
C ASN A 393 15.28 -16.48 1.66
N PRO A 394 14.84 -17.65 2.14
CA PRO A 394 15.54 -18.37 3.21
C PRO A 394 16.83 -19.06 2.76
N ILE A 395 17.20 -18.99 1.49
CA ILE A 395 18.49 -19.48 0.96
C ILE A 395 19.36 -18.27 0.67
N LEU A 396 20.42 -18.11 1.46
CA LEU A 396 21.38 -17.03 1.34
C LEU A 396 22.66 -17.55 0.70
N THR A 397 23.31 -16.74 -0.15
CA THR A 397 24.54 -17.11 -0.84
C THR A 397 25.65 -16.13 -0.49
N ASP A 398 26.55 -16.55 0.39
CA ASP A 398 27.76 -15.75 0.72
C ASP A 398 28.77 -15.85 -0.42
N GLY A 399 29.30 -14.72 -0.84
CA GLY A 399 30.24 -14.61 -1.96
C GLY A 399 31.29 -13.54 -1.72
N PRO A 400 31.62 -12.72 -2.73
CA PRO A 400 32.50 -11.55 -2.55
C PRO A 400 31.94 -10.52 -1.55
N THR A 401 30.63 -10.53 -1.36
CA THR A 401 29.92 -9.73 -0.35
C THR A 401 28.97 -10.63 0.42
N TRP A 402 28.57 -10.19 1.62
CA TRP A 402 27.53 -10.86 2.41
C TRP A 402 26.17 -10.78 1.69
N ASP A 403 25.32 -11.77 1.93
CA ASP A 403 23.94 -11.80 1.49
C ASP A 403 22.99 -11.57 2.66
N CYS A 404 21.73 -11.21 2.38
CA CYS A 404 20.78 -10.76 3.39
C CYS A 404 19.34 -11.20 3.08
N ALA A 405 18.63 -11.66 4.11
CA ALA A 405 17.20 -11.91 4.05
C ALA A 405 16.42 -10.91 4.91
N ALA A 406 15.32 -10.40 4.37
CA ALA A 406 14.33 -9.68 5.15
C ALA A 406 13.46 -10.67 5.94
N VAL A 407 13.07 -10.27 7.14
CA VAL A 407 12.18 -11.03 8.03
C VAL A 407 10.98 -10.15 8.36
N SER A 408 9.78 -10.68 8.13
CA SER A 408 8.52 -10.05 8.57
C SER A 408 7.96 -10.79 9.78
N LEU A 409 7.51 -10.03 10.78
CA LEU A 409 6.89 -10.50 12.01
C LEU A 409 5.48 -9.94 12.09
N ARG A 410 4.49 -10.78 12.44
CA ARG A 410 3.09 -10.37 12.55
C ARG A 410 2.42 -11.03 13.73
N ALA A 411 1.70 -10.26 14.54
CA ALA A 411 0.76 -10.80 15.51
C ALA A 411 -0.57 -11.06 14.83
N ILE A 412 -1.04 -12.29 14.89
CA ILE A 412 -2.28 -12.72 14.25
C ILE A 412 -3.19 -13.46 15.24
N ASP A 413 -4.50 -13.39 14.99
CA ASP A 413 -5.49 -14.16 15.73
C ASP A 413 -5.55 -15.62 15.29
N GLN A 414 -6.48 -16.40 15.86
CA GLN A 414 -6.72 -17.81 15.51
C GLN A 414 -7.13 -18.02 14.05
N ASN A 415 -7.68 -17.00 13.37
CA ASN A 415 -8.11 -17.03 11.97
C ASN A 415 -7.07 -16.45 11.00
N GLY A 416 -5.90 -16.02 11.50
CA GLY A 416 -4.83 -15.42 10.69
C GLY A 416 -5.05 -13.93 10.38
N ASN A 417 -5.99 -13.25 11.04
CA ASN A 417 -6.13 -11.81 10.90
C ASN A 417 -5.03 -11.08 11.67
N LEU A 418 -4.49 -10.03 11.07
CA LEU A 418 -3.58 -9.12 11.74
C LEU A 418 -4.25 -8.47 12.95
N LEU A 419 -3.52 -8.34 14.04
CA LEU A 419 -3.92 -7.66 15.27
C LEU A 419 -3.25 -6.29 15.37
N PRO A 420 -3.83 -5.23 14.80
CA PRO A 420 -3.15 -3.94 14.62
C PRO A 420 -2.85 -3.20 15.94
N TYR A 421 -3.48 -3.59 17.01
CA TYR A 421 -3.26 -2.98 18.35
C TYR A 421 -2.39 -3.85 19.28
N CYS A 422 -1.85 -4.98 18.78
CA CYS A 422 -0.84 -5.75 19.46
C CYS A 422 0.51 -5.02 19.38
N GLY A 423 0.99 -4.47 20.49
CA GLY A 423 2.23 -3.69 20.59
C GLY A 423 3.36 -4.41 21.32
N GLU A 424 3.24 -5.72 21.54
CA GLU A 424 4.21 -6.51 22.29
C GLU A 424 5.61 -6.48 21.69
N ALA A 425 6.63 -6.65 22.53
CA ALA A 425 8.00 -6.78 22.11
C ALA A 425 8.32 -8.20 21.67
N VAL A 426 9.02 -8.34 20.55
CA VAL A 426 9.53 -9.62 20.06
C VAL A 426 11.02 -9.68 20.33
N GLN A 427 11.46 -10.67 21.09
CA GLN A 427 12.87 -10.99 21.31
C GLN A 427 13.36 -11.91 20.19
N LEU A 428 14.50 -11.55 19.59
CA LEU A 428 15.11 -12.27 18.48
C LEU A 428 16.48 -12.81 18.88
N SER A 429 16.76 -14.03 18.51
CA SER A 429 18.11 -14.61 18.58
C SER A 429 18.37 -15.54 17.38
N VAL A 430 19.61 -15.76 17.06
CA VAL A 430 20.01 -16.60 15.92
C VAL A 430 21.04 -17.62 16.33
N GLU A 431 20.98 -18.79 15.68
CA GLU A 431 21.99 -19.82 15.71
C GLU A 431 22.52 -20.08 14.28
N GLY A 432 23.78 -20.48 14.16
CA GLY A 432 24.42 -20.76 12.86
C GLY A 432 25.01 -19.52 12.19
N PRO A 433 25.35 -19.61 10.88
CA PRO A 433 26.19 -18.63 10.19
C PRO A 433 25.43 -17.39 9.70
N VAL A 434 24.59 -16.79 10.56
CA VAL A 434 23.87 -15.54 10.32
C VAL A 434 23.96 -14.61 11.53
N LYS A 435 23.78 -13.32 11.28
CA LYS A 435 23.66 -12.29 12.33
C LYS A 435 22.44 -11.42 12.07
N ILE A 436 21.83 -10.89 13.13
CA ILE A 436 20.75 -9.89 13.05
C ILE A 436 21.35 -8.53 12.71
N LEU A 437 20.80 -7.84 11.67
CA LEU A 437 21.19 -6.47 11.30
C LEU A 437 20.31 -5.42 11.99
N GLY A 438 20.08 -5.56 13.27
CA GLY A 438 19.23 -4.64 14.01
C GLY A 438 19.24 -4.98 15.49
N PRO A 439 18.29 -4.43 16.25
CA PRO A 439 18.17 -4.77 17.67
C PRO A 439 17.67 -6.20 17.86
N ALA A 440 18.10 -6.83 18.94
CA ALA A 440 17.61 -8.15 19.35
C ALA A 440 16.20 -8.13 19.96
N ILE A 441 15.66 -6.95 20.26
CA ILE A 441 14.29 -6.76 20.73
C ILE A 441 13.64 -5.71 19.84
N VAL A 442 12.54 -6.08 19.20
CA VAL A 442 11.78 -5.21 18.29
C VAL A 442 10.33 -5.10 18.77
N PRO A 443 9.78 -3.89 18.93
CA PRO A 443 8.37 -3.72 19.25
C PRO A 443 7.52 -3.96 18.02
N LEU A 444 6.36 -4.60 18.18
CA LEU A 444 5.33 -4.59 17.15
C LEU A 444 4.70 -3.20 17.06
N ARG A 445 4.49 -2.73 15.82
CA ARG A 445 3.78 -1.48 15.50
C ARG A 445 2.67 -1.80 14.52
N GLY A 446 1.43 -1.62 14.95
CA GLY A 446 0.31 -2.08 14.15
C GLY A 446 0.23 -3.61 14.02
N GLY A 447 0.71 -4.34 15.04
CA GLY A 447 0.81 -5.80 15.01
C GLY A 447 1.92 -6.34 14.11
N MET A 448 2.80 -5.48 13.60
CA MET A 448 3.85 -5.84 12.63
C MET A 448 5.21 -5.32 13.08
N ALA A 449 6.25 -6.05 12.70
CA ALA A 449 7.64 -5.64 12.82
C ALA A 449 8.47 -6.33 11.74
N GLY A 450 9.75 -6.02 11.68
CA GLY A 450 10.68 -6.73 10.81
C GLY A 450 12.12 -6.57 11.27
N THR A 451 12.98 -7.36 10.67
CA THR A 451 14.43 -7.30 10.82
C THR A 451 15.11 -7.81 9.55
N TYR A 452 16.43 -7.81 9.55
CA TYR A 452 17.22 -8.39 8.48
C TYR A 452 18.27 -9.34 9.07
N LEU A 453 18.51 -10.46 8.38
CA LEU A 453 19.55 -11.42 8.69
C LEU A 453 20.62 -11.37 7.61
N ALA A 454 21.89 -11.26 7.99
CA ALA A 454 23.00 -11.30 7.05
C ALA A 454 23.90 -12.51 7.30
N THR A 455 24.49 -13.04 6.24
CA THR A 455 25.50 -14.11 6.33
C THR A 455 26.77 -13.62 7.06
N THR A 456 27.54 -14.56 7.65
CA THR A 456 28.78 -14.28 8.39
C THR A 456 30.04 -14.81 7.69
N GLY A 457 29.94 -15.31 6.47
CA GLY A 457 31.05 -15.85 5.70
C GLY A 457 31.17 -17.39 5.73
N GLU A 458 30.31 -18.07 6.49
CA GLU A 458 30.36 -19.52 6.63
C GLU A 458 29.10 -20.16 5.99
N ALA A 459 29.26 -21.33 5.40
CA ALA A 459 28.14 -22.13 4.93
C ALA A 459 27.57 -22.98 6.06
N GLY A 460 26.26 -23.18 6.05
CA GLY A 460 25.60 -24.02 7.03
C GLY A 460 24.12 -23.68 7.22
N ARG A 461 23.46 -24.44 8.07
CA ARG A 461 22.09 -24.17 8.50
C ARG A 461 22.10 -23.11 9.59
N ALA A 462 21.16 -22.18 9.49
CA ALA A 462 20.89 -21.18 10.52
C ALA A 462 19.43 -21.27 10.98
N VAL A 463 19.17 -20.82 12.21
CA VAL A 463 17.82 -20.75 12.79
C VAL A 463 17.64 -19.38 13.43
N LEU A 464 16.54 -18.73 13.10
CA LEU A 464 16.05 -17.54 13.80
C LEU A 464 15.01 -17.98 14.82
N HIS A 465 15.20 -17.61 16.07
CA HIS A 465 14.25 -17.78 17.15
C HIS A 465 13.55 -16.47 17.45
N CYS A 466 12.23 -16.50 17.51
CA CYS A 466 11.39 -15.35 17.81
C CYS A 466 10.51 -15.67 19.02
N ARG A 467 10.58 -14.83 20.05
CA ARG A 467 9.81 -15.00 21.29
C ARG A 467 8.99 -13.73 21.57
N MET A 468 7.71 -13.93 21.82
CA MET A 468 6.78 -12.88 22.21
C MET A 468 5.99 -13.34 23.45
N GLU A 469 5.82 -12.47 24.44
CA GLU A 469 5.02 -12.82 25.61
C GLU A 469 3.57 -13.12 25.21
N GLY A 470 2.98 -14.16 25.78
CA GLY A 470 1.60 -14.59 25.49
C GLY A 470 1.42 -15.36 24.18
N ALA A 471 2.49 -15.63 23.42
CA ALA A 471 2.45 -16.47 22.23
C ALA A 471 3.46 -17.63 22.31
N LEU A 472 3.27 -18.66 21.49
CA LEU A 472 4.25 -19.72 21.34
C LEU A 472 5.51 -19.18 20.63
N ASP A 473 6.67 -19.67 21.04
CA ASP A 473 7.95 -19.38 20.40
C ASP A 473 7.92 -19.89 18.95
N VAL A 474 8.49 -19.11 18.03
CA VAL A 474 8.55 -19.43 16.61
C VAL A 474 9.99 -19.55 16.15
N GLU A 475 10.26 -20.58 15.35
CA GLU A 475 11.56 -20.81 14.72
C GLU A 475 11.45 -20.74 13.21
N ALA A 476 12.41 -20.08 12.58
CA ALA A 476 12.52 -20.00 11.12
C ALA A 476 13.91 -20.46 10.67
N ALA A 477 13.95 -21.47 9.80
CA ALA A 477 15.18 -22.04 9.29
C ALA A 477 15.66 -21.33 8.03
N LEU A 478 16.99 -21.17 7.92
CA LEU A 478 17.69 -20.64 6.75
C LEU A 478 18.84 -21.56 6.35
N LEU A 479 19.26 -21.45 5.11
CA LEU A 479 20.45 -22.13 4.57
C LEU A 479 21.42 -21.09 4.02
N CYS A 480 22.65 -21.05 4.55
CA CYS A 480 23.73 -20.27 3.99
C CYS A 480 24.60 -21.16 3.10
N ALA A 481 24.71 -20.83 1.84
CA ALA A 481 25.55 -21.48 0.86
C ALA A 481 26.77 -20.60 0.53
N SER A 482 27.93 -21.19 0.29
CA SER A 482 29.08 -20.47 -0.28
C SER A 482 28.91 -20.41 -1.79
N ALA A 483 28.99 -19.21 -2.37
CA ALA A 483 29.05 -19.10 -3.82
C ALA A 483 30.31 -19.79 -4.35
N PRO A 484 30.25 -20.54 -5.45
CA PRO A 484 31.46 -20.97 -6.14
C PRO A 484 32.26 -19.71 -6.52
N VAL A 485 33.54 -19.66 -6.14
CA VAL A 485 34.43 -18.52 -6.43
C VAL A 485 34.61 -18.43 -7.95
N GLN A 486 33.68 -17.81 -8.65
CA GLN A 486 33.95 -17.31 -9.99
C GLN A 486 34.79 -16.05 -9.84
N ARG A 487 36.09 -16.18 -10.05
CA ARG A 487 36.98 -15.04 -10.23
C ARG A 487 36.59 -14.32 -11.52
N MET A 488 35.61 -13.42 -11.44
CA MET A 488 35.48 -12.39 -12.47
C MET A 488 36.65 -11.42 -12.32
N PRO A 489 37.40 -11.13 -13.36
CA PRO A 489 38.39 -10.07 -13.30
C PRO A 489 37.66 -8.73 -13.28
N ILE A 490 37.32 -8.25 -12.07
CA ILE A 490 36.80 -6.88 -11.91
C ILE A 490 37.95 -5.96 -12.17
N LYS A 491 38.03 -5.38 -13.36
CA LYS A 491 38.91 -4.22 -13.62
C LYS A 491 38.28 -3.01 -12.92
N PHE A 492 38.62 -2.84 -11.64
CA PHE A 492 38.36 -1.58 -10.96
C PHE A 492 39.19 -0.48 -11.64
N ARG A 493 38.56 0.47 -12.30
CA ARG A 493 39.09 1.80 -12.43
C ARG A 493 38.76 2.53 -11.12
N PRO A 494 39.75 2.99 -10.34
CA PRO A 494 39.44 3.76 -9.13
C PRO A 494 38.82 5.09 -9.55
N PHE A 495 37.54 5.23 -9.28
CA PHE A 495 36.89 6.54 -9.28
C PHE A 495 37.17 7.18 -7.92
N MET A 496 38.05 8.20 -7.92
CA MET A 496 38.19 9.08 -6.78
C MET A 496 37.00 10.04 -6.78
N VAL A 497 35.95 9.70 -6.02
CA VAL A 497 34.88 10.63 -5.69
C VAL A 497 35.38 11.45 -4.49
N ASP A 498 35.50 12.74 -4.67
CA ASP A 498 35.73 13.67 -3.56
C ASP A 498 34.48 13.69 -2.67
N LEU A 499 34.57 13.00 -1.54
CA LEU A 499 33.49 12.83 -0.57
C LEU A 499 32.99 14.16 0.05
N GLN A 500 33.76 15.25 -0.05
CA GLN A 500 33.33 16.56 0.44
C GLN A 500 32.29 17.23 -0.48
N SER A 501 32.25 16.88 -1.75
CA SER A 501 31.26 17.39 -2.71
C SER A 501 29.94 16.63 -2.68
N VAL A 502 29.86 15.45 -2.02
CA VAL A 502 28.67 14.59 -1.98
C VAL A 502 27.73 14.93 -0.81
N GLN A 503 28.24 15.59 0.25
CA GLN A 503 27.41 15.94 1.43
C GLN A 503 26.30 16.95 1.14
N SER A 504 26.37 17.71 0.06
CA SER A 504 25.30 18.62 -0.37
C SER A 504 24.23 17.97 -1.27
N PHE A 505 24.38 16.67 -1.61
CA PHE A 505 23.48 15.95 -2.52
C PHE A 505 22.59 14.90 -1.85
N ILE A 506 22.85 14.57 -0.59
CA ILE A 506 22.07 13.56 0.13
C ILE A 506 21.11 14.26 1.06
N MET A 507 19.99 14.68 0.52
CA MET A 507 18.76 14.77 1.27
C MET A 507 17.99 13.48 1.00
N VAL A 508 18.00 12.62 1.99
CA VAL A 508 17.40 11.30 1.97
C VAL A 508 15.88 11.43 1.91
N GLY A 509 15.27 10.91 0.87
CA GLY A 509 13.86 10.54 0.81
C GLY A 509 13.69 9.07 1.14
#